data_fa19431ba429de1e21f07c6c1db0382c
#
_entry.id   fa19431ba429de1e21f07c6c1db0382c
#
_cell.length_a   1.000
_cell.length_b   1.000
_cell.length_c   1.000
_cell.angle_alpha   90.00
_cell.angle_beta   90.00
_cell.angle_gamma   90.00
#
_symmetry.space_group_name_H-M   'P 1'
#
loop_
_entity.id
_entity.type
_entity.pdbx_description
1 polymer ?
#
loop_
_entity_poly.entity_id
_entity_poly.type
_entity_poly.pdbx_seq_one_letter_code
_entity_poly.pdbx_strand_id
1 'polypeptide(L)'
;MTLHRSTVAWLQAAPLAAVFVVFFLLPLALIVMVSFWQATDYELIPAFTLQSYVDLVNEVTLRTYLSTLKFSLLVWLLTLAIGFTVAYFLAFHVRSTLWQTVLFILCTVPFWTSNVIRMVSWIPLLGRNGLVNDTLVAAGLVDQPVEWLLFSSFSVTLAFVHLYTMFMIVPIFNSMMRIDRSLLEAARDAGASAWQSVWHVVVPLSKTGIIIGSIFVIALVMGDFITVGVMGGQQIASVGKTIQVQAGVLQFPAAAANAVVLLGTVLLMIVALMRLVDLRKEL
;
A
#
# COMPACT_ATOMS: atom_id res chain seq x y z
N MET A 1 -5.68 50.45 -7.46
CA MET A 1 -5.47 49.37 -8.48
C MET A 1 -5.95 48.07 -7.89
N THR A 2 -7.22 47.72 -8.11
CA THR A 2 -7.84 46.49 -7.55
C THR A 2 -7.45 45.31 -8.42
N LEU A 3 -6.50 44.51 -7.94
CA LEU A 3 -6.19 43.24 -8.59
C LEU A 3 -7.48 42.40 -8.65
N HIS A 4 -7.80 41.89 -9.82
CA HIS A 4 -8.96 41.03 -10.02
C HIS A 4 -8.89 39.86 -9.03
N ARG A 5 -10.00 39.49 -8.37
CA ARG A 5 -10.05 38.38 -7.37
C ARG A 5 -9.39 37.11 -7.88
N SER A 6 -9.48 36.84 -9.18
CA SER A 6 -8.82 35.70 -9.82
C SER A 6 -7.29 35.81 -9.81
N THR A 7 -6.72 37.00 -10.04
CA THR A 7 -5.27 37.22 -10.05
C THR A 7 -4.65 37.02 -8.67
N VAL A 8 -5.33 37.47 -7.62
CA VAL A 8 -4.90 37.25 -6.22
C VAL A 8 -4.92 35.76 -5.87
N ALA A 9 -5.99 35.04 -6.27
CA ALA A 9 -6.09 33.59 -6.06
C ALA A 9 -4.97 32.81 -6.78
N TRP A 10 -4.65 33.19 -8.03
CA TRP A 10 -3.53 32.58 -8.76
C TRP A 10 -2.17 32.87 -8.12
N LEU A 11 -1.92 34.10 -7.64
CA LEU A 11 -0.71 34.44 -6.92
C LEU A 11 -0.54 33.67 -5.61
N GLN A 12 -1.63 33.41 -4.89
CA GLN A 12 -1.62 32.62 -3.68
C GLN A 12 -1.38 31.12 -3.96
N ALA A 13 -1.90 30.59 -5.07
CA ALA A 13 -1.71 29.20 -5.46
C ALA A 13 -0.35 28.94 -6.16
N ALA A 14 0.28 29.98 -6.74
CA ALA A 14 1.48 29.86 -7.55
C ALA A 14 2.68 29.20 -6.83
N PRO A 15 3.00 29.51 -5.54
CA PRO A 15 4.12 28.87 -4.85
C PRO A 15 3.91 27.36 -4.69
N LEU A 16 2.68 26.95 -4.30
CA LEU A 16 2.32 25.56 -4.13
C LEU A 16 2.35 24.84 -5.50
N ALA A 17 1.79 25.46 -6.53
CA ALA A 17 1.80 24.92 -7.89
C ALA A 17 3.23 24.77 -8.42
N ALA A 18 4.11 25.75 -8.18
CA ALA A 18 5.52 25.69 -8.59
C ALA A 18 6.25 24.52 -7.91
N VAL A 19 6.07 24.34 -6.60
CA VAL A 19 6.65 23.20 -5.86
C VAL A 19 6.13 21.88 -6.44
N PHE A 20 4.83 21.77 -6.69
CA PHE A 20 4.24 20.56 -7.26
C PHE A 20 4.77 20.25 -8.67
N VAL A 21 4.89 21.27 -9.52
CA VAL A 21 5.42 21.11 -10.88
C VAL A 21 6.89 20.68 -10.84
N VAL A 22 7.72 21.37 -10.07
CA VAL A 22 9.17 21.13 -10.04
C VAL A 22 9.52 19.80 -9.37
N PHE A 23 8.90 19.48 -8.26
CA PHE A 23 9.29 18.30 -7.46
C PHE A 23 8.46 17.04 -7.76
N PHE A 24 7.32 17.18 -8.43
CA PHE A 24 6.48 16.04 -8.76
C PHE A 24 6.30 15.83 -10.25
N LEU A 25 5.80 16.83 -11.00
CA LEU A 25 5.50 16.66 -12.42
C LEU A 25 6.77 16.57 -13.28
N LEU A 26 7.81 17.36 -12.98
CA LEU A 26 9.04 17.34 -13.76
C LEU A 26 9.78 16.00 -13.64
N PRO A 27 10.04 15.42 -12.44
CA PRO A 27 10.64 14.09 -12.33
C PRO A 27 9.79 13.00 -13.01
N LEU A 28 8.46 13.09 -12.89
CA LEU A 28 7.56 12.14 -13.54
C LEU A 28 7.65 12.24 -15.07
N ALA A 29 7.67 13.46 -15.61
CA ALA A 29 7.84 13.69 -17.04
C ALA A 29 9.21 13.18 -17.53
N LEU A 30 10.28 13.34 -16.73
CA LEU A 30 11.60 12.79 -17.06
C LEU A 30 11.57 11.26 -17.12
N ILE A 31 10.91 10.58 -16.17
CA ILE A 31 10.76 9.12 -16.22
C ILE A 31 10.00 8.70 -17.47
N VAL A 32 8.90 9.38 -17.81
CA VAL A 32 8.14 9.12 -19.04
C VAL A 32 9.00 9.36 -20.27
N MET A 33 9.80 10.43 -20.32
CA MET A 33 10.69 10.72 -21.45
C MET A 33 11.78 9.65 -21.58
N VAL A 34 12.45 9.28 -20.50
CA VAL A 34 13.53 8.27 -20.48
C VAL A 34 13.00 6.89 -20.88
N SER A 35 11.74 6.58 -20.63
CA SER A 35 11.13 5.29 -21.01
C SER A 35 11.11 5.05 -22.54
N PHE A 36 11.25 6.11 -23.34
CA PHE A 36 11.35 6.04 -24.81
C PHE A 36 12.80 6.04 -25.31
N TRP A 37 13.80 6.15 -24.43
CA TRP A 37 15.20 6.14 -24.82
C TRP A 37 15.72 4.72 -25.03
N GLN A 38 16.91 4.61 -25.60
CA GLN A 38 17.65 3.35 -25.69
C GLN A 38 18.85 3.37 -24.74
N ALA A 39 19.11 2.23 -24.11
CA ALA A 39 20.34 1.99 -23.38
C ALA A 39 21.20 1.03 -24.18
N THR A 40 22.46 1.38 -24.37
CA THR A 40 23.54 0.45 -24.71
C THR A 40 24.36 0.17 -23.47
N ASP A 41 25.32 -0.75 -23.56
CA ASP A 41 26.19 -1.09 -22.42
C ASP A 41 27.04 0.10 -21.93
N TYR A 42 27.18 1.15 -22.72
CA TYR A 42 28.06 2.29 -22.45
C TYR A 42 27.37 3.65 -22.45
N GLU A 43 26.21 3.79 -23.11
CA GLU A 43 25.56 5.09 -23.33
C GLU A 43 24.04 5.01 -23.27
N LEU A 44 23.44 6.11 -22.78
CA LEU A 44 22.01 6.39 -22.90
C LEU A 44 21.80 7.25 -24.15
N ILE A 45 21.12 6.70 -25.14
CA ILE A 45 20.85 7.37 -26.41
C ILE A 45 19.44 7.94 -26.36
N PRO A 46 19.30 9.29 -26.40
CA PRO A 46 18.00 9.92 -26.57
C PRO A 46 17.40 9.53 -27.94
N ALA A 47 16.49 8.60 -27.93
CA ALA A 47 15.79 8.13 -29.11
C ALA A 47 14.29 8.06 -28.80
N PHE A 48 13.44 8.21 -29.81
CA PHE A 48 12.01 8.03 -29.64
C PHE A 48 11.65 6.61 -30.09
N THR A 49 11.78 5.63 -29.18
CA THR A 49 11.51 4.22 -29.48
C THR A 49 10.54 3.60 -28.48
N LEU A 50 9.76 2.64 -28.95
CA LEU A 50 8.88 1.81 -28.10
C LEU A 50 9.53 0.49 -27.72
N GLN A 51 10.83 0.30 -28.02
CA GLN A 51 11.50 -1.00 -27.80
C GLN A 51 11.38 -1.47 -26.37
N SER A 52 11.64 -0.59 -25.38
CA SER A 52 11.51 -0.91 -23.96
C SER A 52 10.10 -1.43 -23.59
N TYR A 53 9.05 -0.91 -24.21
CA TYR A 53 7.69 -1.36 -24.00
C TYR A 53 7.39 -2.71 -24.70
N VAL A 54 7.94 -2.92 -25.90
CA VAL A 54 7.83 -4.20 -26.61
C VAL A 54 8.53 -5.29 -25.82
N ASP A 55 9.71 -4.99 -25.26
CA ASP A 55 10.50 -5.92 -24.46
C ASP A 55 9.81 -6.27 -23.12
N LEU A 56 8.90 -5.42 -22.62
CA LEU A 56 8.06 -5.74 -21.47
C LEU A 56 7.00 -6.81 -21.74
N VAL A 57 6.59 -6.97 -23.02
CA VAL A 57 5.57 -7.95 -23.40
C VAL A 57 6.22 -9.34 -23.54
N ASN A 58 6.65 -9.91 -22.43
CA ASN A 58 7.19 -11.25 -22.35
C ASN A 58 6.59 -12.02 -21.16
N GLU A 59 6.73 -13.34 -21.20
CA GLU A 59 6.14 -14.21 -20.18
C GLU A 59 6.66 -13.94 -18.77
N VAL A 60 7.95 -13.62 -18.62
CA VAL A 60 8.59 -13.38 -17.32
C VAL A 60 8.03 -12.09 -16.69
N THR A 61 7.93 -11.02 -17.47
CA THR A 61 7.36 -9.75 -17.02
C THR A 61 5.90 -9.91 -16.65
N LEU A 62 5.10 -10.60 -17.49
CA LEU A 62 3.69 -10.85 -17.19
C LEU A 62 3.51 -11.65 -15.90
N ARG A 63 4.29 -12.71 -15.69
CA ARG A 63 4.30 -13.46 -14.44
C ARG A 63 4.67 -12.61 -13.24
N THR A 64 5.63 -11.69 -13.38
CA THR A 64 6.04 -10.76 -12.33
C THR A 64 4.92 -9.78 -11.97
N TYR A 65 4.23 -9.23 -12.97
CA TYR A 65 3.04 -8.38 -12.74
C TYR A 65 1.92 -9.14 -12.05
N LEU A 66 1.61 -10.36 -12.50
CA LEU A 66 0.60 -11.22 -11.86
C LEU A 66 0.98 -11.58 -10.42
N SER A 67 2.25 -11.85 -10.15
CA SER A 67 2.75 -12.09 -8.80
C SER A 67 2.57 -10.86 -7.91
N THR A 68 2.93 -9.68 -8.41
CA THR A 68 2.76 -8.41 -7.69
C THR A 68 1.29 -8.12 -7.38
N LEU A 69 0.39 -8.34 -8.34
CA LEU A 69 -1.06 -8.21 -8.14
C LEU A 69 -1.59 -9.19 -7.10
N LYS A 70 -1.14 -10.46 -7.13
CA LYS A 70 -1.53 -11.47 -6.12
C LYS A 70 -1.08 -11.05 -4.71
N PHE A 71 0.17 -10.60 -4.55
CA PHE A 71 0.65 -10.07 -3.28
C PHE A 71 -0.18 -8.87 -2.82
N SER A 72 -0.40 -7.92 -3.72
CA SER A 72 -1.18 -6.72 -3.42
C SER A 72 -2.60 -7.07 -2.97
N LEU A 73 -3.28 -7.98 -3.65
CA LEU A 73 -4.62 -8.42 -3.30
C LEU A 73 -4.65 -9.17 -1.97
N LEU A 74 -3.70 -10.08 -1.73
CA LEU A 74 -3.62 -10.85 -0.48
C LEU A 74 -3.37 -9.94 0.71
N VAL A 75 -2.39 -9.02 0.60
CA VAL A 75 -2.06 -8.07 1.66
C VAL A 75 -3.24 -7.12 1.90
N TRP A 76 -3.89 -6.64 0.82
CA TRP A 76 -5.08 -5.81 0.93
C TRP A 76 -6.21 -6.51 1.70
N LEU A 77 -6.51 -7.76 1.40
CA LEU A 77 -7.53 -8.54 2.10
C LEU A 77 -7.19 -8.71 3.59
N LEU A 78 -5.94 -9.07 3.90
CA LEU A 78 -5.49 -9.28 5.27
C LEU A 78 -5.50 -7.98 6.07
N THR A 79 -4.97 -6.89 5.49
CA THR A 79 -4.96 -5.58 6.14
C THR A 79 -6.36 -5.00 6.29
N LEU A 80 -7.27 -5.27 5.33
CA LEU A 80 -8.67 -4.87 5.42
C LEU A 80 -9.37 -5.63 6.58
N ALA A 81 -9.19 -6.93 6.67
CA ALA A 81 -9.79 -7.73 7.74
C ALA A 81 -9.31 -7.27 9.12
N ILE A 82 -7.99 -7.12 9.29
CA ILE A 82 -7.40 -6.66 10.57
C ILE A 82 -7.78 -5.20 10.82
N GLY A 83 -7.59 -4.31 9.84
CA GLY A 83 -7.82 -2.88 9.95
C GLY A 83 -9.28 -2.53 10.24
N PHE A 84 -10.22 -3.19 9.56
CA PHE A 84 -11.65 -3.02 9.82
C PHE A 84 -12.02 -3.48 11.23
N THR A 85 -11.53 -4.66 11.65
CA THR A 85 -11.81 -5.20 12.99
C THR A 85 -11.28 -4.28 14.09
N VAL A 86 -10.03 -3.82 13.97
CA VAL A 86 -9.42 -2.89 14.94
C VAL A 86 -10.17 -1.55 14.96
N ALA A 87 -10.43 -0.97 13.79
CA ALA A 87 -11.16 0.30 13.67
C ALA A 87 -12.57 0.19 14.26
N TYR A 88 -13.29 -0.90 13.98
CA TYR A 88 -14.61 -1.17 14.51
C TYR A 88 -14.59 -1.30 16.04
N PHE A 89 -13.64 -2.05 16.59
CA PHE A 89 -13.47 -2.18 18.04
C PHE A 89 -13.21 -0.82 18.70
N LEU A 90 -12.27 -0.05 18.16
CA LEU A 90 -11.92 1.27 18.70
C LEU A 90 -13.11 2.25 18.62
N ALA A 91 -13.85 2.28 17.50
CA ALA A 91 -14.94 3.25 17.29
C ALA A 91 -16.17 2.94 18.14
N PHE A 92 -16.57 1.67 18.29
CA PHE A 92 -17.86 1.31 18.85
C PHE A 92 -17.82 0.59 20.20
N HIS A 93 -16.71 -0.10 20.54
CA HIS A 93 -16.59 -0.85 21.80
C HIS A 93 -15.85 -0.08 22.88
N VAL A 94 -14.90 0.77 22.52
CA VAL A 94 -14.18 1.59 23.48
C VAL A 94 -15.03 2.83 23.82
N ARG A 95 -15.58 2.87 25.05
CA ARG A 95 -16.48 3.96 25.48
C ARG A 95 -15.74 5.20 25.98
N SER A 96 -14.57 5.02 26.55
CA SER A 96 -13.75 6.11 27.11
C SER A 96 -12.93 6.76 26.00
N THR A 97 -13.11 8.07 25.77
CA THR A 97 -12.33 8.84 24.79
C THR A 97 -10.83 8.77 25.07
N LEU A 98 -10.45 8.75 26.35
CA LEU A 98 -9.05 8.61 26.76
C LEU A 98 -8.47 7.26 26.24
N TRP A 99 -9.13 6.16 26.57
CA TRP A 99 -8.69 4.82 26.14
C TRP A 99 -8.75 4.66 24.62
N GLN A 100 -9.75 5.22 23.96
CA GLN A 100 -9.85 5.23 22.51
C GLN A 100 -8.64 5.93 21.88
N THR A 101 -8.27 7.12 22.39
CA THR A 101 -7.10 7.87 21.93
C THR A 101 -5.80 7.13 22.22
N VAL A 102 -5.62 6.60 23.43
CA VAL A 102 -4.43 5.84 23.83
C VAL A 102 -4.24 4.62 22.94
N LEU A 103 -5.27 3.82 22.74
CA LEU A 103 -5.20 2.63 21.90
C LEU A 103 -4.95 2.97 20.43
N PHE A 104 -5.56 4.05 19.93
CA PHE A 104 -5.30 4.53 18.58
C PHE A 104 -3.84 4.97 18.43
N ILE A 105 -3.29 5.72 19.38
CA ILE A 105 -1.87 6.11 19.39
C ILE A 105 -0.99 4.86 19.46
N LEU A 106 -1.28 3.89 20.30
CA LEU A 106 -0.53 2.64 20.38
C LEU A 106 -0.51 1.89 19.04
N CYS A 107 -1.62 1.88 18.31
CA CYS A 107 -1.64 1.35 16.94
C CYS A 107 -0.72 2.13 16.00
N THR A 108 -0.50 3.45 16.21
CA THR A 108 0.34 4.27 15.34
C THR A 108 1.83 4.25 15.69
N VAL A 109 2.20 3.86 16.92
CA VAL A 109 3.60 3.83 17.40
C VAL A 109 4.54 3.07 16.45
N PRO A 110 4.20 1.87 15.92
CA PRO A 110 5.07 1.18 14.98
C PRO A 110 5.42 2.00 13.74
N PHE A 111 4.54 2.89 13.31
CA PHE A 111 4.78 3.74 12.14
C PHE A 111 5.93 4.74 12.33
N TRP A 112 6.23 5.12 13.56
CA TRP A 112 7.31 6.08 13.87
C TRP A 112 8.70 5.46 13.80
N THR A 113 8.80 4.13 13.66
CA THR A 113 10.06 3.44 13.43
C THR A 113 10.29 3.21 11.94
N SER A 114 11.57 3.11 11.54
CA SER A 114 11.94 2.83 10.16
C SER A 114 11.33 1.52 9.64
N ASN A 115 10.80 1.54 8.41
CA ASN A 115 10.31 0.33 7.75
C ASN A 115 11.37 -0.77 7.69
N VAL A 116 12.62 -0.40 7.40
CA VAL A 116 13.74 -1.34 7.30
C VAL A 116 14.01 -2.01 8.66
N ILE A 117 14.01 -1.25 9.75
CA ILE A 117 14.22 -1.80 11.11
C ILE A 117 13.11 -2.80 11.45
N ARG A 118 11.86 -2.45 11.14
CA ARG A 118 10.71 -3.35 11.39
C ARG A 118 10.79 -4.64 10.59
N MET A 119 11.26 -4.59 9.35
CA MET A 119 11.46 -5.80 8.53
C MET A 119 12.60 -6.65 9.04
N VAL A 120 13.76 -6.04 9.31
CA VAL A 120 14.95 -6.75 9.78
C VAL A 120 14.68 -7.44 11.13
N SER A 121 13.81 -6.88 11.97
CA SER A 121 13.45 -7.50 13.27
C SER A 121 12.70 -8.84 13.12
N TRP A 122 12.10 -9.13 11.97
CA TRP A 122 11.49 -10.44 11.69
C TRP A 122 12.52 -11.53 11.39
N ILE A 123 13.74 -11.19 10.94
CA ILE A 123 14.76 -12.16 10.57
C ILE A 123 15.17 -13.05 11.75
N PRO A 124 15.53 -12.51 12.95
CA PRO A 124 15.84 -13.34 14.12
C PRO A 124 14.64 -14.16 14.62
N LEU A 125 13.40 -13.75 14.31
CA LEU A 125 12.21 -14.50 14.71
C LEU A 125 11.92 -15.67 13.76
N LEU A 126 12.02 -15.44 12.44
CA LEU A 126 11.58 -16.37 11.41
C LEU A 126 12.73 -17.19 10.80
N GLY A 127 13.99 -16.86 11.11
CA GLY A 127 15.15 -17.54 10.58
C GLY A 127 15.20 -19.02 10.96
N ARG A 128 16.05 -19.79 10.28
CA ARG A 128 16.21 -21.23 10.53
C ARG A 128 16.56 -21.54 12.00
N ASN A 129 17.43 -20.73 12.60
CA ASN A 129 17.78 -20.78 14.02
C ASN A 129 17.09 -19.63 14.79
N GLY A 130 15.88 -19.33 14.42
CA GLY A 130 15.11 -18.24 14.99
C GLY A 130 14.13 -18.73 16.06
N LEU A 131 13.64 -17.80 16.88
CA LEU A 131 12.82 -18.09 18.05
C LEU A 131 11.57 -18.94 17.69
N VAL A 132 10.95 -18.71 16.53
CA VAL A 132 9.77 -19.49 16.11
C VAL A 132 10.15 -20.93 15.82
N ASN A 133 11.23 -21.18 15.06
CA ASN A 133 11.71 -22.51 14.77
C ASN A 133 12.17 -23.26 16.03
N ASP A 134 12.93 -22.59 16.89
CA ASP A 134 13.39 -23.18 18.15
C ASP A 134 12.22 -23.61 19.05
N THR A 135 11.19 -22.78 19.11
CA THR A 135 9.98 -23.12 19.90
C THR A 135 9.16 -24.26 19.27
N LEU A 136 9.04 -24.32 17.93
CA LEU A 136 8.33 -25.40 17.24
C LEU A 136 9.03 -26.74 17.42
N VAL A 137 10.35 -26.76 17.32
CA VAL A 137 11.16 -27.98 17.52
C VAL A 137 11.13 -28.40 19.00
N ALA A 138 11.31 -27.47 19.93
CA ALA A 138 11.26 -27.75 21.37
C ALA A 138 9.89 -28.25 21.84
N ALA A 139 8.81 -27.77 21.21
CA ALA A 139 7.44 -28.26 21.46
C ALA A 139 7.12 -29.61 20.81
N GLY A 140 8.05 -30.18 19.99
CA GLY A 140 7.84 -31.42 19.27
C GLY A 140 6.79 -31.33 18.15
N LEU A 141 6.49 -30.11 17.68
CA LEU A 141 5.52 -29.87 16.61
C LEU A 141 6.12 -30.13 15.22
N VAL A 142 7.44 -30.01 15.12
CA VAL A 142 8.21 -30.28 13.89
C VAL A 142 9.51 -30.97 14.27
N ASP A 143 9.99 -31.90 13.42
CA ASP A 143 11.26 -32.61 13.65
C ASP A 143 12.49 -31.80 13.25
N GLN A 144 12.31 -30.83 12.35
CA GLN A 144 13.38 -30.00 11.80
C GLN A 144 12.89 -28.56 11.63
N PRO A 145 13.78 -27.56 11.66
CA PRO A 145 13.42 -26.16 11.40
C PRO A 145 12.70 -25.98 10.06
N VAL A 146 11.63 -25.21 10.09
CA VAL A 146 10.77 -24.89 8.95
C VAL A 146 11.45 -23.82 8.10
N GLU A 147 11.82 -24.14 6.86
CA GLU A 147 12.62 -23.23 6.00
C GLU A 147 11.77 -22.14 5.33
N TRP A 148 10.48 -22.40 5.07
CA TRP A 148 9.60 -21.44 4.42
C TRP A 148 9.13 -20.27 5.30
N LEU A 149 9.48 -20.22 6.57
CA LEU A 149 9.14 -19.12 7.46
C LEU A 149 9.83 -17.80 7.08
N LEU A 150 11.06 -17.88 6.55
CA LEU A 150 11.82 -16.73 6.08
C LEU A 150 12.19 -16.92 4.60
N PHE A 151 12.45 -15.82 3.90
CA PHE A 151 12.77 -15.77 2.47
C PHE A 151 11.74 -16.44 1.56
N SER A 152 10.47 -16.21 1.87
CA SER A 152 9.33 -16.82 1.19
C SER A 152 8.20 -15.82 0.94
N SER A 153 7.21 -16.24 0.20
CA SER A 153 5.97 -15.48 0.02
C SER A 153 5.25 -15.20 1.35
N PHE A 154 5.38 -16.09 2.32
CA PHE A 154 4.82 -15.91 3.67
C PHE A 154 5.48 -14.74 4.40
N SER A 155 6.81 -14.73 4.50
CA SER A 155 7.54 -13.67 5.20
C SER A 155 7.35 -12.29 4.54
N VAL A 156 7.30 -12.23 3.21
CA VAL A 156 7.00 -10.99 2.48
C VAL A 156 5.58 -10.51 2.81
N THR A 157 4.58 -11.41 2.76
CA THR A 157 3.19 -11.05 3.10
C THR A 157 3.06 -10.60 4.54
N LEU A 158 3.68 -11.32 5.49
CA LEU A 158 3.67 -10.96 6.90
C LEU A 158 4.27 -9.57 7.14
N ALA A 159 5.42 -9.29 6.52
CA ALA A 159 6.05 -7.97 6.61
C ALA A 159 5.16 -6.86 6.03
N PHE A 160 4.56 -7.08 4.87
CA PHE A 160 3.63 -6.12 4.27
C PHE A 160 2.42 -5.85 5.15
N VAL A 161 1.81 -6.90 5.71
CA VAL A 161 0.67 -6.75 6.63
C VAL A 161 1.10 -5.93 7.86
N HIS A 162 2.24 -6.25 8.47
CA HIS A 162 2.75 -5.49 9.60
C HIS A 162 3.02 -4.01 9.25
N LEU A 163 3.63 -3.76 8.08
CA LEU A 163 3.99 -2.41 7.65
C LEU A 163 2.75 -1.55 7.31
N TYR A 164 1.75 -2.14 6.66
CA TYR A 164 0.70 -1.37 5.99
C TYR A 164 -0.67 -1.44 6.64
N THR A 165 -0.88 -2.26 7.68
CA THR A 165 -2.17 -2.33 8.40
C THR A 165 -2.61 -0.97 8.95
N MET A 166 -1.68 -0.10 9.35
CA MET A 166 -2.00 1.24 9.83
C MET A 166 -2.66 2.12 8.78
N PHE A 167 -2.20 2.00 7.53
CA PHE A 167 -2.80 2.75 6.41
C PHE A 167 -4.23 2.31 6.11
N MET A 168 -4.65 1.14 6.62
CA MET A 168 -6.03 0.69 6.58
C MET A 168 -6.82 1.12 7.82
N ILE A 169 -6.24 1.00 9.03
CA ILE A 169 -6.91 1.35 10.30
C ILE A 169 -7.32 2.81 10.32
N VAL A 170 -6.40 3.73 10.03
CA VAL A 170 -6.61 5.17 10.23
C VAL A 170 -7.78 5.72 9.43
N PRO A 171 -7.87 5.55 8.09
CA PRO A 171 -9.00 6.09 7.35
C PRO A 171 -10.32 5.40 7.68
N ILE A 172 -10.33 4.10 7.97
CA ILE A 172 -11.54 3.38 8.38
C ILE A 172 -12.01 3.89 9.74
N PHE A 173 -11.13 4.00 10.72
CA PHE A 173 -11.45 4.53 12.04
C PHE A 173 -12.02 5.95 11.96
N ASN A 174 -11.37 6.84 11.21
CA ASN A 174 -11.85 8.22 11.03
C ASN A 174 -13.22 8.28 10.37
N SER A 175 -13.52 7.38 9.45
CA SER A 175 -14.83 7.27 8.81
C SER A 175 -15.88 6.75 9.79
N MET A 176 -15.55 5.71 10.57
CA MET A 176 -16.44 5.13 11.59
C MET A 176 -16.75 6.10 12.73
N MET A 177 -15.80 6.96 13.12
CA MET A 177 -16.02 7.97 14.17
C MET A 177 -17.07 9.04 13.80
N ARG A 178 -17.39 9.18 12.53
CA ARG A 178 -18.45 10.08 12.04
C ARG A 178 -19.85 9.44 12.07
N ILE A 179 -19.93 8.14 12.33
CA ILE A 179 -21.22 7.41 12.36
C ILE A 179 -21.91 7.68 13.70
N ASP A 180 -23.12 8.24 13.64
CA ASP A 180 -23.92 8.44 14.84
C ASP A 180 -24.33 7.08 15.44
N ARG A 181 -24.09 6.92 16.73
CA ARG A 181 -24.46 5.69 17.48
C ARG A 181 -25.97 5.41 17.48
N SER A 182 -26.79 6.45 17.37
CA SER A 182 -28.25 6.33 17.23
C SER A 182 -28.68 5.48 16.04
N LEU A 183 -27.90 5.48 14.94
CA LEU A 183 -28.18 4.62 13.79
C LEU A 183 -28.02 3.13 14.10
N LEU A 184 -27.05 2.79 14.96
CA LEU A 184 -26.86 1.40 15.41
C LEU A 184 -27.91 0.98 16.41
N GLU A 185 -28.38 1.90 17.25
CA GLU A 185 -29.48 1.68 18.19
C GLU A 185 -30.77 1.47 17.43
N ALA A 186 -31.10 2.34 16.47
CA ALA A 186 -32.26 2.22 15.62
C ALA A 186 -32.28 0.90 14.80
N ALA A 187 -31.12 0.46 14.30
CA ALA A 187 -31.01 -0.83 13.63
C ALA A 187 -31.35 -2.01 14.56
N ARG A 188 -30.88 -1.96 15.81
CA ARG A 188 -31.18 -2.97 16.84
C ARG A 188 -32.65 -2.96 17.22
N ASP A 189 -33.24 -1.78 17.39
CA ASP A 189 -34.66 -1.61 17.69
C ASP A 189 -35.56 -2.15 16.56
N ALA A 190 -35.07 -2.07 15.31
CA ALA A 190 -35.69 -2.70 14.15
C ALA A 190 -35.45 -4.23 14.07
N GLY A 191 -34.79 -4.83 15.06
CA GLY A 191 -34.53 -6.28 15.13
C GLY A 191 -33.30 -6.76 14.36
N ALA A 192 -32.39 -5.85 13.92
CA ALA A 192 -31.18 -6.25 13.24
C ALA A 192 -30.20 -6.95 14.19
N SER A 193 -29.64 -8.08 13.76
CA SER A 193 -28.51 -8.73 14.44
C SER A 193 -27.26 -7.87 14.38
N ALA A 194 -26.27 -8.14 15.22
CA ALA A 194 -24.99 -7.43 15.20
C ALA A 194 -24.29 -7.50 13.82
N TRP A 195 -24.35 -8.64 13.15
CA TRP A 195 -23.80 -8.83 11.81
C TRP A 195 -24.56 -8.03 10.76
N GLN A 196 -25.88 -8.00 10.83
CA GLN A 196 -26.72 -7.17 9.95
C GLN A 196 -26.44 -5.68 10.14
N SER A 197 -26.28 -5.21 11.40
CA SER A 197 -25.89 -3.82 11.69
C SER A 197 -24.53 -3.47 11.09
N VAL A 198 -23.54 -4.38 11.16
CA VAL A 198 -22.23 -4.16 10.51
C VAL A 198 -22.39 -4.02 8.99
N TRP A 199 -23.06 -4.96 8.32
CA TRP A 199 -23.13 -4.98 6.86
C TRP A 199 -24.06 -3.92 6.26
N HIS A 200 -25.14 -3.56 6.93
CA HIS A 200 -26.13 -2.63 6.38
C HIS A 200 -25.99 -1.20 6.90
N VAL A 201 -25.26 -0.99 8.00
CA VAL A 201 -25.07 0.36 8.56
C VAL A 201 -23.57 0.74 8.54
N VAL A 202 -22.71 -0.04 9.22
CA VAL A 202 -21.31 0.36 9.42
C VAL A 202 -20.51 0.33 8.10
N VAL A 203 -20.55 -0.78 7.36
CA VAL A 203 -19.80 -0.92 6.11
C VAL A 203 -20.19 0.15 5.07
N PRO A 204 -21.47 0.39 4.77
CA PRO A 204 -21.85 1.44 3.84
C PRO A 204 -21.42 2.84 4.27
N LEU A 205 -21.58 3.18 5.56
CA LEU A 205 -21.21 4.50 6.09
C LEU A 205 -19.71 4.70 6.27
N SER A 206 -18.94 3.61 6.39
CA SER A 206 -17.46 3.66 6.44
C SER A 206 -16.79 3.40 5.09
N LYS A 207 -17.56 3.29 4.01
CA LYS A 207 -17.08 2.92 2.67
C LYS A 207 -15.95 3.83 2.18
N THR A 208 -16.01 5.12 2.43
CA THR A 208 -14.98 6.09 2.06
C THR A 208 -13.66 5.78 2.75
N GLY A 209 -13.69 5.51 4.07
CA GLY A 209 -12.49 5.11 4.81
C GLY A 209 -11.90 3.80 4.29
N ILE A 210 -12.74 2.80 4.00
CA ILE A 210 -12.32 1.52 3.43
C ILE A 210 -11.61 1.75 2.08
N ILE A 211 -12.15 2.59 1.21
CA ILE A 211 -11.56 2.83 -0.12
C ILE A 211 -10.28 3.62 -0.02
N ILE A 212 -10.21 4.66 0.82
CA ILE A 212 -8.97 5.41 1.03
C ILE A 212 -7.86 4.48 1.56
N GLY A 213 -8.15 3.66 2.57
CA GLY A 213 -7.21 2.67 3.09
C GLY A 213 -6.77 1.67 2.03
N SER A 214 -7.71 1.19 1.21
CA SER A 214 -7.43 0.26 0.11
C SER A 214 -6.50 0.88 -0.93
N ILE A 215 -6.71 2.14 -1.31
CA ILE A 215 -5.84 2.87 -2.23
C ILE A 215 -4.42 2.95 -1.69
N PHE A 216 -4.26 3.34 -0.40
CA PHE A 216 -2.94 3.42 0.22
C PHE A 216 -2.24 2.06 0.23
N VAL A 217 -2.89 1.01 0.72
CA VAL A 217 -2.27 -0.31 0.83
C VAL A 217 -1.87 -0.86 -0.54
N ILE A 218 -2.76 -0.80 -1.53
CA ILE A 218 -2.48 -1.31 -2.88
C ILE A 218 -1.32 -0.54 -3.52
N ALA A 219 -1.34 0.79 -3.46
CA ALA A 219 -0.29 1.62 -4.05
C ALA A 219 1.08 1.37 -3.39
N LEU A 220 1.12 1.26 -2.04
CA LEU A 220 2.35 1.00 -1.30
C LEU A 220 2.92 -0.39 -1.57
N VAL A 221 2.08 -1.42 -1.57
CA VAL A 221 2.53 -2.81 -1.82
C VAL A 221 3.07 -2.97 -3.24
N MET A 222 2.38 -2.41 -4.25
CA MET A 222 2.80 -2.55 -5.65
C MET A 222 4.14 -1.88 -5.94
N GLY A 223 4.46 -0.77 -5.27
CA GLY A 223 5.72 -0.04 -5.45
C GLY A 223 6.88 -0.51 -4.57
N ASP A 224 6.62 -1.35 -3.56
CA ASP A 224 7.65 -1.72 -2.57
C ASP A 224 8.61 -2.78 -3.12
N PHE A 225 9.86 -2.40 -3.26
CA PHE A 225 10.95 -3.30 -3.63
C PHE A 225 11.84 -3.68 -2.45
N ILE A 226 11.84 -2.87 -1.38
CA ILE A 226 12.73 -3.07 -0.22
C ILE A 226 12.24 -4.28 0.58
N THR A 227 10.96 -4.32 0.90
CA THR A 227 10.35 -5.44 1.66
C THR A 227 10.52 -6.76 0.91
N VAL A 228 10.25 -6.76 -0.40
CA VAL A 228 10.43 -7.95 -1.25
C VAL A 228 11.90 -8.37 -1.29
N GLY A 229 12.84 -7.41 -1.39
CA GLY A 229 14.27 -7.70 -1.40
C GLY A 229 14.79 -8.30 -0.10
N VAL A 230 14.38 -7.72 1.05
CA VAL A 230 14.85 -8.15 2.37
C VAL A 230 14.18 -9.44 2.82
N MET A 231 12.86 -9.51 2.74
CA MET A 231 12.08 -10.64 3.28
C MET A 231 11.94 -11.80 2.29
N GLY A 232 12.03 -11.51 0.98
CA GLY A 232 11.95 -12.52 -0.07
C GLY A 232 13.29 -13.19 -0.41
N GLY A 233 14.42 -12.75 0.18
CA GLY A 233 15.74 -13.37 -0.01
C GLY A 233 16.14 -13.49 -1.48
N GLN A 234 15.77 -12.55 -2.32
CA GLN A 234 16.01 -12.57 -3.78
C GLN A 234 15.25 -13.67 -4.56
N GLN A 235 14.44 -14.47 -3.90
CA GLN A 235 13.68 -15.56 -4.54
C GLN A 235 12.31 -15.10 -5.04
N ILE A 236 11.83 -13.95 -4.55
CA ILE A 236 10.51 -13.41 -4.87
C ILE A 236 10.66 -12.25 -5.85
N ALA A 237 9.98 -12.38 -7.00
CA ALA A 237 9.92 -11.33 -8.00
C ALA A 237 8.72 -10.40 -7.75
N SER A 238 8.95 -9.10 -7.83
CA SER A 238 7.91 -8.06 -7.92
C SER A 238 8.31 -7.01 -8.95
N VAL A 239 7.34 -6.27 -9.47
CA VAL A 239 7.61 -5.19 -10.45
C VAL A 239 8.52 -4.13 -9.84
N GLY A 240 8.27 -3.71 -8.59
CA GLY A 240 9.14 -2.76 -7.89
C GLY A 240 10.59 -3.26 -7.78
N LYS A 241 10.79 -4.56 -7.46
CA LYS A 241 12.13 -5.17 -7.41
C LYS A 241 12.78 -5.23 -8.79
N THR A 242 12.02 -5.55 -9.83
CA THR A 242 12.53 -5.53 -11.22
C THR A 242 13.00 -4.15 -11.63
N ILE A 243 12.23 -3.10 -11.34
CA ILE A 243 12.61 -1.69 -11.59
C ILE A 243 13.92 -1.36 -10.87
N GLN A 244 14.03 -1.73 -9.59
CA GLN A 244 15.24 -1.49 -8.79
C GLN A 244 16.46 -2.19 -9.37
N VAL A 245 16.33 -3.45 -9.80
CA VAL A 245 17.43 -4.22 -10.40
C VAL A 245 17.85 -3.61 -11.74
N GLN A 246 16.90 -3.31 -12.63
CA GLN A 246 17.17 -2.68 -13.92
C GLN A 246 17.88 -1.32 -13.76
N ALA A 247 17.43 -0.49 -12.82
CA ALA A 247 18.09 0.77 -12.51
C ALA A 247 19.52 0.55 -11.97
N GLY A 248 19.70 -0.48 -11.15
CA GLY A 248 21.01 -0.84 -10.57
C GLY A 248 22.03 -1.31 -11.59
N VAL A 249 21.59 -1.87 -12.72
CA VAL A 249 22.45 -2.27 -13.84
C VAL A 249 22.42 -1.25 -14.99
N LEU A 250 22.06 -0.01 -14.69
CA LEU A 250 22.04 1.15 -15.61
C LEU A 250 21.07 1.02 -16.81
N GLN A 251 20.17 0.06 -16.80
CA GLN A 251 19.11 -0.12 -17.79
C GLN A 251 17.92 0.85 -17.52
N PHE A 252 18.21 2.15 -17.48
CA PHE A 252 17.23 3.17 -17.12
C PHE A 252 15.99 3.21 -18.01
N PRO A 253 16.07 3.06 -19.36
CA PRO A 253 14.86 3.04 -20.19
C PRO A 253 13.92 1.88 -19.87
N ALA A 254 14.45 0.68 -19.64
CA ALA A 254 13.65 -0.48 -19.25
C ALA A 254 13.04 -0.30 -17.86
N ALA A 255 13.82 0.23 -16.89
CA ALA A 255 13.32 0.55 -15.55
C ALA A 255 12.21 1.61 -15.61
N ALA A 256 12.40 2.66 -16.43
CA ALA A 256 11.43 3.74 -16.63
C ALA A 256 10.15 3.23 -17.29
N ALA A 257 10.25 2.39 -18.33
CA ALA A 257 9.09 1.78 -18.98
C ALA A 257 8.28 0.91 -18.00
N ASN A 258 8.96 0.06 -17.20
CA ASN A 258 8.31 -0.69 -16.12
C ASN A 258 7.62 0.22 -15.10
N ALA A 259 8.26 1.32 -14.70
CA ALA A 259 7.70 2.27 -13.74
C ALA A 259 6.46 2.98 -14.30
N VAL A 260 6.46 3.37 -15.59
CA VAL A 260 5.29 3.98 -16.24
C VAL A 260 4.13 3.01 -16.34
N VAL A 261 4.38 1.75 -16.71
CA VAL A 261 3.33 0.71 -16.76
C VAL A 261 2.78 0.40 -15.36
N LEU A 262 3.66 0.32 -14.36
CA LEU A 262 3.25 0.12 -12.97
C LEU A 262 2.38 1.28 -12.48
N LEU A 263 2.80 2.53 -12.73
CA LEU A 263 2.04 3.73 -12.40
C LEU A 263 0.66 3.70 -13.07
N GLY A 264 0.60 3.38 -14.36
CA GLY A 264 -0.66 3.24 -15.11
C GLY A 264 -1.58 2.19 -14.49
N THR A 265 -1.01 1.03 -14.09
CA THR A 265 -1.75 -0.04 -13.43
C THR A 265 -2.31 0.40 -12.08
N VAL A 266 -1.50 1.05 -11.25
CA VAL A 266 -1.94 1.59 -9.94
C VAL A 266 -3.02 2.64 -10.12
N LEU A 267 -2.84 3.60 -11.04
CA LEU A 267 -3.83 4.64 -11.33
C LEU A 267 -5.16 4.03 -11.81
N LEU A 268 -5.12 3.01 -12.65
CA LEU A 268 -6.32 2.31 -13.11
C LEU A 268 -7.05 1.63 -11.94
N MET A 269 -6.32 0.98 -11.03
CA MET A 269 -6.90 0.39 -9.82
C MET A 269 -7.51 1.47 -8.90
N ILE A 270 -6.83 2.59 -8.72
CA ILE A 270 -7.34 3.73 -7.93
C ILE A 270 -8.63 4.26 -8.53
N VAL A 271 -8.65 4.50 -9.84
CA VAL A 271 -9.86 4.98 -10.54
C VAL A 271 -11.01 3.97 -10.42
N ALA A 272 -10.72 2.67 -10.53
CA ALA A 272 -11.73 1.63 -10.33
C ALA A 272 -12.30 1.65 -8.91
N LEU A 273 -11.45 1.76 -7.88
CA LEU A 273 -11.88 1.88 -6.48
C LEU A 273 -12.68 3.18 -6.23
N MET A 274 -12.23 4.30 -6.78
CA MET A 274 -12.93 5.59 -6.63
C MET A 274 -14.31 5.60 -7.29
N ARG A 275 -14.54 4.84 -8.36
CA ARG A 275 -15.87 4.69 -8.96
C ARG A 275 -16.87 3.95 -8.06
N LEU A 276 -16.39 3.21 -7.07
CA LEU A 276 -17.24 2.54 -6.09
C LEU A 276 -17.80 3.51 -5.03
N VAL A 277 -17.24 4.73 -4.91
CA VAL A 277 -17.66 5.77 -3.95
C VAL A 277 -18.02 7.05 -4.68
N ASP A 278 -19.14 7.61 -4.33
CA ASP A 278 -19.60 8.92 -4.79
C ASP A 278 -18.96 10.01 -3.91
N LEU A 279 -17.67 10.32 -4.16
CA LEU A 279 -16.88 11.29 -3.38
C LEU A 279 -17.53 12.69 -3.33
N ARG A 280 -18.45 13.01 -4.27
CA ARG A 280 -19.14 14.31 -4.29
C ARG A 280 -20.17 14.49 -3.17
N LYS A 281 -20.60 13.39 -2.54
CA LYS A 281 -21.59 13.45 -1.45
C LYS A 281 -20.97 13.57 -0.07
N GLU A 282 -19.64 13.45 0.05
CA GLU A 282 -18.93 13.41 1.33
C GLU A 282 -17.92 14.57 1.52
N LEU A 283 -17.70 15.41 0.50
CA LEU A 283 -16.99 16.68 0.56
C LEU A 283 -17.97 17.85 0.75
#